data_384855f000da9253f14d25302860344c
#
_entry.id   384855f000da9253f14d25302860344c
#
_cell.length_a   1.000
_cell.length_b   1.000
_cell.length_c   1.000
_cell.angle_alpha   90.00
_cell.angle_beta   90.00
_cell.angle_gamma   90.00
#
_symmetry.space_group_name_H-M   'P 1'
#
loop_
_entity.id
_entity.type
_entity.pdbx_description
1 polymer ?
#
loop_
_entity_poly.entity_id
_entity_poly.type
_entity_poly.pdbx_seq_one_letter_code
_entity_poly.pdbx_strand_id
1 'polypeptide(L)'
;FHWFSPLLTEQLAGKQADAVVRPRDEEELRQLVCACAQHQLPLTLRGSATGNYGQLVPLEGGLLVDMTGLNQIVALGNGTVRAQAGIRLADIETAARQTGWELRCMPSTYRLASLGGLYGGGFGGIGSINYGPLAAPGNVLSVKVMTVEPVPRVLTVPAPEALLLHHAYGTNGIILEVELALAPAHQWIERLDVFDDFADALNYANACVRSPGLVKRQVALLATPIADYFSHLNDRYRAGQHAVISLIAEESEGLCASLLTRHRGSNAIRQASDEARTRNGSLMEYCWNHTTLHALKVDNTLTYLQ
;
A
#
# COMPACT_ATOMS: atom_id res chain seq x y z
N PHE A 1 -14.06 -11.81 -0.79
CA PHE A 1 -14.61 -11.30 0.50
C PHE A 1 -13.80 -11.73 1.75
N HIS A 2 -12.72 -12.50 1.63
CA HIS A 2 -11.93 -12.97 2.79
C HIS A 2 -11.25 -11.84 3.60
N TRP A 3 -11.21 -10.63 3.05
CA TRP A 3 -10.57 -9.46 3.64
C TRP A 3 -11.56 -8.46 4.22
N PHE A 4 -12.86 -8.71 4.06
CA PHE A 4 -13.90 -7.80 4.54
C PHE A 4 -14.26 -8.09 5.99
N SER A 5 -14.70 -7.05 6.71
CA SER A 5 -15.31 -7.23 8.03
C SER A 5 -16.58 -8.09 7.91
N PRO A 6 -17.01 -8.80 8.98
CA PRO A 6 -18.26 -9.56 8.97
C PRO A 6 -19.45 -8.72 8.53
N LEU A 7 -19.54 -7.48 9.00
CA LEU A 7 -20.61 -6.54 8.63
C LEU A 7 -20.64 -6.25 7.12
N LEU A 8 -19.48 -5.95 6.51
CA LEU A 8 -19.40 -5.71 5.07
C LEU A 8 -19.69 -6.97 4.26
N THR A 9 -19.28 -8.12 4.73
CA THR A 9 -19.57 -9.40 4.09
C THR A 9 -21.07 -9.64 4.01
N GLU A 10 -21.80 -9.35 5.09
CA GLU A 10 -23.26 -9.46 5.14
C GLU A 10 -23.93 -8.43 4.21
N GLN A 11 -23.56 -7.16 4.31
CA GLN A 11 -24.15 -6.07 3.52
C GLN A 11 -23.92 -6.22 2.01
N LEU A 12 -22.80 -6.80 1.62
CA LEU A 12 -22.42 -6.99 0.22
C LEU A 12 -22.75 -8.39 -0.31
N ALA A 13 -23.41 -9.23 0.50
CA ALA A 13 -23.84 -10.55 0.09
C ALA A 13 -24.73 -10.48 -1.16
N GLY A 14 -24.42 -11.27 -2.19
CA GLY A 14 -25.17 -11.30 -3.46
C GLY A 14 -24.86 -10.12 -4.41
N LYS A 15 -24.07 -9.14 -4.02
CA LYS A 15 -23.63 -8.07 -4.92
C LYS A 15 -22.53 -8.58 -5.84
N GLN A 16 -22.76 -8.55 -7.15
CA GLN A 16 -21.83 -9.04 -8.17
C GLN A 16 -22.03 -8.35 -9.50
N ALA A 17 -21.00 -8.36 -10.35
CA ALA A 17 -21.12 -7.89 -11.73
C ALA A 17 -21.83 -8.92 -12.60
N ASP A 18 -22.49 -8.45 -13.67
CA ASP A 18 -23.07 -9.32 -14.70
C ASP A 18 -21.97 -9.90 -15.61
N ALA A 19 -20.91 -9.13 -15.84
CA ALA A 19 -19.75 -9.57 -16.62
C ALA A 19 -18.45 -8.94 -16.12
N VAL A 20 -17.32 -9.59 -16.42
CA VAL A 20 -15.96 -9.10 -16.14
C VAL A 20 -15.21 -8.96 -17.45
N VAL A 21 -14.61 -7.79 -17.67
CA VAL A 21 -13.78 -7.52 -18.86
C VAL A 21 -12.42 -7.03 -18.41
N ARG A 22 -11.37 -7.50 -19.10
CA ARG A 22 -9.99 -7.11 -18.86
C ARG A 22 -9.42 -6.52 -20.15
N PRO A 23 -9.45 -5.20 -20.34
CA PRO A 23 -8.91 -4.56 -21.52
C PRO A 23 -7.39 -4.73 -21.57
N ARG A 24 -6.86 -4.97 -22.77
CA ARG A 24 -5.42 -5.17 -23.01
C ARG A 24 -4.69 -3.88 -23.31
N ASP A 25 -5.44 -2.87 -23.79
CA ASP A 25 -4.92 -1.55 -24.12
C ASP A 25 -5.95 -0.43 -23.91
N GLU A 26 -5.52 0.79 -24.13
CA GLU A 26 -6.35 1.99 -23.95
C GLU A 26 -7.51 2.05 -24.96
N GLU A 27 -7.30 1.55 -26.18
CA GLU A 27 -8.33 1.57 -27.21
C GLU A 27 -9.46 0.60 -26.90
N GLU A 28 -9.16 -0.62 -26.45
CA GLU A 28 -10.18 -1.57 -25.97
C GLU A 28 -10.98 -0.99 -24.81
N LEU A 29 -10.28 -0.36 -23.85
CA LEU A 29 -10.94 0.31 -22.71
C LEU A 29 -11.84 1.45 -23.20
N ARG A 30 -11.39 2.27 -24.14
CA ARG A 30 -12.16 3.38 -24.70
C ARG A 30 -13.45 2.93 -25.37
N GLN A 31 -13.36 1.85 -26.18
CA GLN A 31 -14.53 1.27 -26.83
C GLN A 31 -15.54 0.72 -25.80
N LEU A 32 -15.04 0.07 -24.76
CA LEU A 32 -15.84 -0.44 -23.67
C LEU A 32 -16.56 0.69 -22.93
N VAL A 33 -15.85 1.76 -22.54
CA VAL A 33 -16.42 2.93 -21.86
C VAL A 33 -17.46 3.62 -22.72
N CYS A 34 -17.19 3.79 -24.02
CA CYS A 34 -18.14 4.33 -25.00
C CYS A 34 -19.45 3.51 -24.99
N ALA A 35 -19.37 2.18 -25.11
CA ALA A 35 -20.52 1.31 -25.10
C ALA A 35 -21.30 1.37 -23.77
N CYS A 36 -20.60 1.33 -22.63
CA CYS A 36 -21.23 1.46 -21.32
C CYS A 36 -21.97 2.78 -21.16
N ALA A 37 -21.36 3.90 -21.58
CA ALA A 37 -21.97 5.23 -21.50
C ALA A 37 -23.20 5.36 -22.41
N GLN A 38 -23.14 4.83 -23.65
CA GLN A 38 -24.25 4.85 -24.60
C GLN A 38 -25.46 4.02 -24.12
N HIS A 39 -25.19 2.89 -23.48
CA HIS A 39 -26.24 1.97 -23.00
C HIS A 39 -26.57 2.13 -21.52
N GLN A 40 -25.99 3.14 -20.84
CA GLN A 40 -26.19 3.41 -19.41
C GLN A 40 -25.90 2.18 -18.52
N LEU A 41 -24.89 1.40 -18.89
CA LEU A 41 -24.47 0.22 -18.14
C LEU A 41 -23.59 0.66 -16.94
N PRO A 42 -23.90 0.19 -15.72
CA PRO A 42 -23.04 0.42 -14.57
C PRO A 42 -21.64 -0.13 -14.81
N LEU A 43 -20.62 0.63 -14.42
CA LEU A 43 -19.22 0.28 -14.62
C LEU A 43 -18.48 0.39 -13.28
N THR A 44 -17.88 -0.71 -12.84
CA THR A 44 -17.04 -0.76 -11.64
C THR A 44 -15.62 -1.06 -12.03
N LEU A 45 -14.68 -0.18 -11.60
CA LEU A 45 -13.25 -0.37 -11.85
C LEU A 45 -12.62 -1.22 -10.78
N ARG A 46 -11.69 -2.10 -11.16
CA ARG A 46 -10.92 -2.91 -10.22
C ARG A 46 -9.46 -3.01 -10.67
N GLY A 47 -8.54 -2.71 -9.74
CA GLY A 47 -7.13 -3.09 -9.86
C GLY A 47 -6.91 -4.50 -9.30
N SER A 48 -5.91 -4.67 -8.43
CA SER A 48 -5.60 -5.99 -7.83
C SER A 48 -6.53 -6.41 -6.68
N ALA A 49 -7.58 -5.66 -6.39
CA ALA A 49 -8.60 -5.99 -5.38
C ALA A 49 -8.05 -6.20 -3.96
N THR A 50 -7.03 -5.44 -3.57
CA THR A 50 -6.44 -5.49 -2.21
C THR A 50 -7.18 -4.63 -1.19
N GLY A 51 -8.15 -3.80 -1.62
CA GLY A 51 -8.98 -3.00 -0.72
C GLY A 51 -9.99 -3.86 0.04
N ASN A 52 -10.27 -3.50 1.30
CA ASN A 52 -11.10 -4.26 2.22
C ASN A 52 -12.35 -3.51 2.73
N TYR A 53 -12.71 -2.39 2.09
CA TYR A 53 -13.87 -1.56 2.47
C TYR A 53 -15.08 -1.70 1.53
N GLY A 54 -15.05 -2.66 0.61
CA GLY A 54 -16.17 -2.93 -0.29
C GLY A 54 -16.27 -2.03 -1.52
N GLN A 55 -15.42 -1.02 -1.65
CA GLN A 55 -15.45 -0.03 -2.74
C GLN A 55 -15.25 -0.60 -4.17
N LEU A 56 -14.83 -1.85 -4.27
CA LEU A 56 -14.61 -2.55 -5.53
C LEU A 56 -15.74 -3.52 -5.88
N VAL A 57 -16.80 -3.55 -5.07
CA VAL A 57 -17.95 -4.45 -5.26
C VAL A 57 -19.00 -3.74 -6.08
N PRO A 58 -19.43 -4.28 -7.23
CA PRO A 58 -20.51 -3.72 -8.03
C PRO A 58 -21.82 -3.79 -7.26
N LEU A 59 -22.41 -2.65 -6.92
CA LEU A 59 -23.65 -2.59 -6.15
C LEU A 59 -24.90 -2.80 -7.00
N GLU A 60 -24.84 -2.40 -8.28
CA GLU A 60 -25.96 -2.38 -9.23
C GLU A 60 -25.74 -3.34 -10.41
N GLY A 61 -24.95 -4.40 -10.22
CA GLY A 61 -24.58 -5.29 -11.34
C GLY A 61 -23.66 -4.61 -12.34
N GLY A 62 -23.95 -4.78 -13.64
CA GLY A 62 -23.20 -4.16 -14.73
C GLY A 62 -21.83 -4.78 -14.97
N LEU A 63 -20.88 -3.97 -15.43
CA LEU A 63 -19.59 -4.43 -15.90
C LEU A 63 -18.49 -4.16 -14.90
N LEU A 64 -17.73 -5.18 -14.51
CA LEU A 64 -16.50 -5.05 -13.78
C LEU A 64 -15.34 -4.98 -14.75
N VAL A 65 -14.58 -3.87 -14.72
CA VAL A 65 -13.40 -3.67 -15.56
C VAL A 65 -12.15 -3.95 -14.74
N ASP A 66 -11.48 -5.05 -15.09
CA ASP A 66 -10.21 -5.46 -14.52
C ASP A 66 -9.06 -4.71 -15.20
N MET A 67 -8.56 -3.66 -14.54
CA MET A 67 -7.51 -2.79 -15.04
C MET A 67 -6.12 -3.45 -15.08
N THR A 68 -5.95 -4.66 -14.53
CA THR A 68 -4.63 -5.32 -14.48
C THR A 68 -4.08 -5.72 -15.85
N GLY A 69 -4.87 -5.61 -16.92
CA GLY A 69 -4.39 -5.73 -18.30
C GLY A 69 -3.49 -4.57 -18.74
N LEU A 70 -3.69 -3.36 -18.18
CA LEU A 70 -2.88 -2.17 -18.43
C LEU A 70 -1.73 -2.08 -17.42
N ASN A 71 -0.61 -2.75 -17.66
CA ASN A 71 0.41 -3.03 -16.65
C ASN A 71 1.85 -2.71 -17.08
N GLN A 72 2.03 -1.76 -17.98
CA GLN A 72 3.35 -1.40 -18.50
C GLN A 72 3.97 -0.22 -17.74
N ILE A 73 5.30 -0.25 -17.58
CA ILE A 73 6.09 0.95 -17.27
C ILE A 73 6.25 1.73 -18.57
N VAL A 74 5.76 2.96 -18.59
CA VAL A 74 5.78 3.85 -19.76
C VAL A 74 7.10 4.61 -19.84
N ALA A 75 7.58 5.09 -18.68
CA ALA A 75 8.87 5.78 -18.56
C ALA A 75 9.45 5.57 -17.16
N LEU A 76 10.76 5.40 -17.08
CA LEU A 76 11.49 5.26 -15.82
C LEU A 76 12.87 5.91 -15.97
N GLY A 77 13.19 6.83 -15.07
CA GLY A 77 14.49 7.50 -15.04
C GLY A 77 14.43 8.87 -14.37
N ASN A 78 15.59 9.43 -14.08
CA ASN A 78 15.73 10.77 -13.49
C ASN A 78 14.91 10.99 -12.20
N GLY A 79 14.77 9.93 -11.37
CA GLY A 79 14.02 10.02 -10.11
C GLY A 79 12.50 10.04 -10.29
N THR A 80 11.98 9.60 -11.42
CA THR A 80 10.54 9.48 -11.69
C THR A 80 10.18 8.17 -12.35
N VAL A 81 8.92 7.75 -12.21
CA VAL A 81 8.33 6.64 -12.95
C VAL A 81 6.94 7.04 -13.43
N ARG A 82 6.63 6.78 -14.71
CA ARG A 82 5.28 6.83 -15.25
C ARG A 82 4.89 5.43 -15.70
N ALA A 83 3.77 4.95 -15.17
CA ALA A 83 3.33 3.59 -15.43
C ALA A 83 1.81 3.49 -15.49
N GLN A 84 1.31 2.45 -16.13
CA GLN A 84 -0.11 2.18 -16.29
C GLN A 84 -0.76 1.74 -14.98
N ALA A 85 -2.04 2.06 -14.81
CA ALA A 85 -2.77 1.91 -13.56
C ALA A 85 -2.86 0.47 -13.02
N GLY A 86 -2.83 -0.52 -13.89
CA GLY A 86 -2.93 -1.94 -13.52
C GLY A 86 -1.63 -2.60 -13.10
N ILE A 87 -0.46 -1.93 -13.26
CA ILE A 87 0.83 -2.50 -12.88
C ILE A 87 0.93 -2.69 -11.38
N ARG A 88 1.56 -3.76 -10.92
CA ARG A 88 1.81 -3.98 -9.49
C ARG A 88 2.93 -3.07 -8.99
N LEU A 89 2.78 -2.57 -7.77
CA LEU A 89 3.81 -1.73 -7.14
C LEU A 89 5.13 -2.47 -6.96
N ALA A 90 5.09 -3.79 -6.71
CA ALA A 90 6.30 -4.61 -6.63
C ALA A 90 7.10 -4.65 -7.95
N ASP A 91 6.41 -4.64 -9.10
CA ASP A 91 7.07 -4.64 -10.40
C ASP A 91 7.74 -3.28 -10.67
N ILE A 92 7.07 -2.18 -10.28
CA ILE A 92 7.66 -0.82 -10.34
C ILE A 92 8.87 -0.72 -9.40
N GLU A 93 8.73 -1.17 -8.14
CA GLU A 93 9.83 -1.14 -7.15
C GLU A 93 11.04 -1.93 -7.65
N THR A 94 10.81 -3.12 -8.22
CA THR A 94 11.88 -3.95 -8.77
C THR A 94 12.61 -3.25 -9.91
N ALA A 95 11.89 -2.66 -10.85
CA ALA A 95 12.48 -1.94 -11.97
C ALA A 95 13.22 -0.66 -11.52
N ALA A 96 12.63 0.11 -10.59
CA ALA A 96 13.23 1.33 -10.07
C ALA A 96 14.55 1.04 -9.32
N ARG A 97 14.60 -0.02 -8.49
CA ARG A 97 15.81 -0.39 -7.74
C ARG A 97 16.97 -0.77 -8.65
N GLN A 98 16.72 -1.32 -9.83
CA GLN A 98 17.76 -1.58 -10.82
C GLN A 98 18.45 -0.29 -11.34
N THR A 99 17.80 0.86 -11.20
CA THR A 99 18.30 2.17 -11.60
C THR A 99 18.76 3.04 -10.42
N GLY A 100 18.84 2.47 -9.20
CA GLY A 100 19.24 3.17 -7.99
C GLY A 100 18.12 3.99 -7.33
N TRP A 101 16.87 3.78 -7.73
CA TRP A 101 15.70 4.48 -7.20
C TRP A 101 14.71 3.51 -6.54
N GLU A 102 13.79 4.03 -5.73
CA GLU A 102 12.71 3.26 -5.11
C GLU A 102 11.44 4.11 -4.97
N LEU A 103 10.29 3.45 -4.77
CA LEU A 103 9.03 4.13 -4.51
C LEU A 103 9.10 4.90 -3.19
N ARG A 104 8.65 6.17 -3.18
CA ARG A 104 8.56 6.99 -1.96
C ARG A 104 7.55 6.46 -0.96
N CYS A 105 6.44 5.91 -1.46
CA CYS A 105 5.32 5.49 -0.64
C CYS A 105 4.68 4.22 -1.23
N MET A 106 4.41 3.23 -0.38
CA MET A 106 3.73 2.00 -0.78
C MET A 106 2.94 1.39 0.38
N PRO A 107 1.81 0.70 0.11
CA PRO A 107 1.07 0.00 1.14
C PRO A 107 1.79 -1.29 1.56
N SER A 108 1.41 -1.87 2.71
CA SER A 108 1.90 -3.20 3.10
C SER A 108 1.53 -4.29 2.09
N THR A 109 0.44 -4.08 1.33
CA THR A 109 -0.01 -4.96 0.24
C THR A 109 0.72 -4.75 -1.10
N TYR A 110 1.80 -3.98 -1.15
CA TYR A 110 2.49 -3.55 -2.38
C TYR A 110 2.84 -4.70 -3.35
N ARG A 111 3.01 -5.92 -2.84
CA ARG A 111 3.28 -7.09 -3.69
C ARG A 111 2.14 -7.38 -4.67
N LEU A 112 0.92 -7.13 -4.26
CA LEU A 112 -0.30 -7.38 -5.04
C LEU A 112 -0.94 -6.09 -5.54
N ALA A 113 -0.88 -5.02 -4.74
CA ALA A 113 -1.56 -3.77 -5.03
C ALA A 113 -1.11 -3.16 -6.37
N SER A 114 -2.07 -2.68 -7.14
CA SER A 114 -1.83 -1.97 -8.38
C SER A 114 -1.64 -0.47 -8.15
N LEU A 115 -0.93 0.19 -9.08
CA LEU A 115 -0.66 1.63 -9.04
C LEU A 115 -1.94 2.47 -9.02
N GLY A 116 -2.88 2.20 -9.92
CA GLY A 116 -4.18 2.88 -9.96
C GLY A 116 -5.02 2.61 -8.72
N GLY A 117 -4.92 1.37 -8.16
CA GLY A 117 -5.55 1.03 -6.89
C GLY A 117 -4.98 1.79 -5.69
N LEU A 118 -3.67 1.98 -5.64
CA LEU A 118 -3.01 2.83 -4.65
C LEU A 118 -3.49 4.28 -4.75
N TYR A 119 -3.49 4.83 -5.97
CA TYR A 119 -3.86 6.22 -6.23
C TYR A 119 -5.37 6.46 -5.96
N GLY A 120 -6.22 5.60 -6.51
CA GLY A 120 -7.67 5.70 -6.35
C GLY A 120 -8.15 5.36 -4.92
N GLY A 121 -7.40 4.56 -4.18
CA GLY A 121 -7.70 4.21 -2.79
C GLY A 121 -7.22 5.22 -1.76
N GLY A 122 -6.31 6.13 -2.14
CA GLY A 122 -5.83 7.21 -1.28
C GLY A 122 -5.06 6.72 -0.06
N PHE A 123 -3.78 6.45 -0.21
CA PHE A 123 -3.03 5.77 0.84
C PHE A 123 -1.75 6.50 1.28
N GLY A 124 -1.38 6.29 2.55
CA GLY A 124 -0.04 6.46 3.07
C GLY A 124 0.69 5.11 3.11
N GLY A 125 1.48 4.85 4.12
CA GLY A 125 2.11 3.55 4.35
C GLY A 125 3.62 3.62 4.46
N ILE A 126 4.32 2.58 4.03
CA ILE A 126 5.78 2.49 4.05
C ILE A 126 6.37 3.66 3.28
N GLY A 127 7.23 4.45 3.92
CA GLY A 127 7.85 5.64 3.34
C GLY A 127 7.16 6.96 3.69
N SER A 128 5.91 6.94 4.15
CA SER A 128 5.17 8.17 4.54
C SER A 128 5.85 8.95 5.66
N ILE A 129 6.66 8.31 6.48
CA ILE A 129 7.45 8.97 7.53
C ILE A 129 8.41 10.03 6.97
N ASN A 130 8.86 9.86 5.72
CA ASN A 130 9.79 10.79 5.07
C ASN A 130 9.09 11.71 4.06
N TYR A 131 8.09 11.16 3.34
CA TYR A 131 7.52 11.82 2.16
C TYR A 131 6.04 12.20 2.34
N GLY A 132 5.45 11.93 3.51
CA GLY A 132 4.02 12.08 3.72
C GLY A 132 3.19 11.01 2.99
N PRO A 133 1.84 11.10 3.06
CA PRO A 133 0.96 10.23 2.28
C PRO A 133 1.14 10.48 0.77
N LEU A 134 0.58 9.60 -0.05
CA LEU A 134 0.68 9.74 -1.51
C LEU A 134 0.23 11.11 -2.03
N ALA A 135 -0.78 11.71 -1.38
CA ALA A 135 -1.29 13.04 -1.70
C ALA A 135 -0.39 14.21 -1.24
N ALA A 136 0.71 13.94 -0.51
CA ALA A 136 1.62 15.02 -0.15
C ALA A 136 2.28 15.63 -1.39
N PRO A 137 2.52 16.94 -1.39
CA PRO A 137 3.10 17.64 -2.53
C PRO A 137 4.40 17.00 -3.03
N GLY A 138 4.51 16.80 -4.35
CA GLY A 138 5.70 16.25 -4.99
C GLY A 138 5.79 14.72 -5.03
N ASN A 139 4.81 13.97 -4.51
CA ASN A 139 4.77 12.51 -4.67
C ASN A 139 4.13 12.10 -6.00
N VAL A 140 2.98 12.68 -6.34
CA VAL A 140 2.32 12.53 -7.63
C VAL A 140 2.67 13.72 -8.51
N LEU A 141 3.14 13.48 -9.73
CA LEU A 141 3.54 14.52 -10.67
C LEU A 141 2.48 14.76 -11.72
N SER A 142 1.88 13.70 -12.24
CA SER A 142 0.77 13.79 -13.20
C SER A 142 -0.07 12.50 -13.20
N VAL A 143 -1.29 12.60 -13.73
CA VAL A 143 -2.19 11.47 -13.95
C VAL A 143 -2.79 11.58 -15.35
N LYS A 144 -2.79 10.45 -16.08
CA LYS A 144 -3.54 10.29 -17.31
C LYS A 144 -4.88 9.64 -16.99
N VAL A 145 -5.97 10.28 -17.38
CA VAL A 145 -7.34 9.88 -17.03
C VAL A 145 -8.24 9.85 -18.26
N MET A 146 -9.16 8.90 -18.30
CA MET A 146 -10.22 8.80 -19.31
C MET A 146 -11.55 9.21 -18.67
N THR A 147 -12.30 10.08 -19.35
CA THR A 147 -13.68 10.44 -18.95
C THR A 147 -14.65 9.31 -19.27
N VAL A 148 -15.77 9.25 -18.52
CA VAL A 148 -16.85 8.27 -18.77
C VAL A 148 -18.01 9.00 -19.43
N GLU A 149 -18.01 9.00 -20.76
CA GLU A 149 -18.99 9.68 -21.61
C GLU A 149 -19.11 8.94 -22.96
N PRO A 150 -20.17 9.19 -23.78
CA PRO A 150 -20.35 8.51 -25.06
C PRO A 150 -19.20 8.66 -26.07
N VAL A 151 -18.40 9.72 -25.93
CA VAL A 151 -17.12 9.93 -26.65
C VAL A 151 -16.03 10.20 -25.63
N PRO A 152 -15.41 9.14 -25.06
CA PRO A 152 -14.45 9.31 -23.99
C PRO A 152 -13.23 10.15 -24.40
N ARG A 153 -12.88 11.12 -23.58
CA ARG A 153 -11.66 11.93 -23.74
C ARG A 153 -10.57 11.44 -22.82
N VAL A 154 -9.34 11.53 -23.29
CA VAL A 154 -8.15 11.22 -22.50
C VAL A 154 -7.45 12.54 -22.17
N LEU A 155 -7.21 12.78 -20.88
CA LEU A 155 -6.60 13.98 -20.35
C LEU A 155 -5.36 13.61 -19.55
N THR A 156 -4.30 14.43 -19.67
CA THR A 156 -3.16 14.39 -18.75
C THR A 156 -3.28 15.59 -17.82
N VAL A 157 -3.42 15.29 -16.54
CA VAL A 157 -3.64 16.28 -15.48
C VAL A 157 -2.38 16.35 -14.62
N PRO A 158 -1.65 17.48 -14.63
CA PRO A 158 -0.48 17.65 -13.77
C PRO A 158 -0.87 17.90 -12.31
N ALA A 159 0.08 17.76 -11.38
CA ALA A 159 -0.09 18.23 -10.01
C ALA A 159 -0.10 19.79 -9.98
N PRO A 160 -0.85 20.43 -9.06
CA PRO A 160 -1.65 19.80 -7.98
C PRO A 160 -3.04 19.30 -8.40
N GLU A 161 -3.54 19.65 -9.58
CA GLU A 161 -4.90 19.31 -10.04
C GLU A 161 -5.13 17.79 -10.14
N ALA A 162 -4.08 17.01 -10.38
CA ALA A 162 -4.13 15.54 -10.33
C ALA A 162 -4.74 15.04 -9.01
N LEU A 163 -4.54 15.75 -7.90
CA LEU A 163 -5.06 15.34 -6.59
C LEU A 163 -6.60 15.42 -6.50
N LEU A 164 -7.27 16.09 -7.42
CA LEU A 164 -8.74 16.05 -7.51
C LEU A 164 -9.28 14.66 -7.90
N LEU A 165 -8.42 13.82 -8.48
CA LEU A 165 -8.73 12.45 -8.88
C LEU A 165 -8.26 11.41 -7.82
N HIS A 166 -7.48 11.86 -6.83
CA HIS A 166 -6.94 11.01 -5.78
C HIS A 166 -8.03 10.62 -4.77
N HIS A 167 -7.97 9.39 -4.27
CA HIS A 167 -8.89 8.86 -3.26
C HIS A 167 -10.37 8.94 -3.65
N ALA A 168 -10.66 8.86 -4.94
CA ALA A 168 -12.01 8.92 -5.48
C ALA A 168 -12.52 7.57 -6.00
N TYR A 169 -11.76 6.50 -5.80
CA TYR A 169 -12.09 5.12 -6.21
C TYR A 169 -12.50 4.98 -7.68
N GLY A 170 -12.03 5.92 -8.54
CA GLY A 170 -12.37 5.94 -9.97
C GLY A 170 -13.76 6.48 -10.28
N THR A 171 -14.48 7.09 -9.31
CA THR A 171 -15.84 7.62 -9.54
C THR A 171 -15.88 8.91 -10.37
N ASN A 172 -14.74 9.60 -10.50
CA ASN A 172 -14.61 10.86 -11.24
C ASN A 172 -13.71 10.77 -12.48
N GLY A 173 -13.39 9.54 -12.90
CA GLY A 173 -12.60 9.23 -14.09
C GLY A 173 -11.83 7.95 -13.96
N ILE A 174 -11.49 7.34 -15.10
CA ILE A 174 -10.73 6.10 -15.16
C ILE A 174 -9.25 6.41 -15.25
N ILE A 175 -8.49 6.07 -14.21
CA ILE A 175 -7.04 6.28 -14.17
C ILE A 175 -6.37 5.32 -15.15
N LEU A 176 -5.63 5.87 -16.12
CA LEU A 176 -4.88 5.11 -17.12
C LEU A 176 -3.40 4.97 -16.73
N GLU A 177 -2.76 6.09 -16.36
CA GLU A 177 -1.36 6.15 -15.96
C GLU A 177 -1.20 7.10 -14.77
N VAL A 178 -0.20 6.84 -13.94
CA VAL A 178 0.23 7.74 -12.86
C VAL A 178 1.72 7.96 -13.00
N GLU A 179 2.16 9.19 -12.85
CA GLU A 179 3.56 9.57 -12.77
C GLU A 179 3.91 9.94 -11.33
N LEU A 180 4.90 9.23 -10.78
CA LEU A 180 5.35 9.37 -9.40
C LEU A 180 6.80 9.83 -9.35
N ALA A 181 7.13 10.63 -8.34
CA ALA A 181 8.49 10.87 -7.94
C ALA A 181 9.03 9.67 -7.15
N LEU A 182 10.27 9.32 -7.39
CA LEU A 182 11.02 8.27 -6.71
C LEU A 182 11.97 8.86 -5.65
N ALA A 183 12.51 8.00 -4.80
CA ALA A 183 13.56 8.30 -3.85
C ALA A 183 14.84 7.52 -4.19
N PRO A 184 16.04 7.96 -3.76
CA PRO A 184 17.23 7.13 -3.81
C PRO A 184 17.01 5.82 -3.06
N ALA A 185 17.43 4.69 -3.67
CA ALA A 185 17.26 3.37 -3.08
C ALA A 185 18.30 3.12 -1.97
N HIS A 186 17.86 2.51 -0.87
CA HIS A 186 18.71 2.04 0.21
C HIS A 186 18.64 0.52 0.36
N GLN A 187 19.66 -0.07 0.98
CA GLN A 187 19.57 -1.43 1.51
C GLN A 187 18.81 -1.37 2.83
N TRP A 188 17.66 -2.02 2.89
CA TRP A 188 16.76 -1.94 4.03
C TRP A 188 16.88 -3.16 4.94
N ILE A 189 16.92 -2.90 6.24
CA ILE A 189 16.87 -3.91 7.31
C ILE A 189 15.52 -3.81 8.01
N GLU A 190 14.82 -4.92 8.09
CA GLU A 190 13.61 -5.08 8.89
C GLU A 190 14.00 -5.52 10.30
N ARG A 191 13.44 -4.85 11.29
CA ARG A 191 13.68 -5.13 12.70
C ARG A 191 12.37 -5.29 13.46
N LEU A 192 12.36 -6.25 14.37
CA LEU A 192 11.39 -6.35 15.46
C LEU A 192 12.15 -6.17 16.76
N ASP A 193 11.94 -5.07 17.43
CA ASP A 193 12.52 -4.73 18.72
C ASP A 193 11.43 -4.81 19.81
N VAL A 194 11.71 -5.43 20.95
CA VAL A 194 10.72 -5.72 21.99
C VAL A 194 11.09 -5.11 23.33
N PHE A 195 10.04 -4.82 24.13
CA PHE A 195 10.14 -4.07 25.39
C PHE A 195 9.17 -4.62 26.41
N ASP A 196 9.59 -4.66 27.68
CA ASP A 196 8.73 -5.04 28.80
C ASP A 196 7.87 -3.87 29.29
N ASP A 197 8.30 -2.64 29.04
CA ASP A 197 7.62 -1.40 29.44
C ASP A 197 7.17 -0.58 28.23
N PHE A 198 5.93 -0.11 28.23
CA PHE A 198 5.35 0.67 27.14
C PHE A 198 6.05 2.03 26.94
N ALA A 199 6.44 2.69 28.06
CA ALA A 199 7.11 3.99 27.97
C ALA A 199 8.49 3.85 27.34
N ASP A 200 9.21 2.77 27.60
CA ASP A 200 10.48 2.48 26.93
C ASP A 200 10.28 2.24 25.42
N ALA A 201 9.28 1.46 25.04
CA ALA A 201 8.94 1.22 23.63
C ALA A 201 8.54 2.52 22.90
N LEU A 202 7.71 3.36 23.56
CA LEU A 202 7.28 4.65 23.02
C LEU A 202 8.46 5.63 22.88
N ASN A 203 9.31 5.72 23.90
CA ASN A 203 10.49 6.60 23.88
C ASN A 203 11.49 6.15 22.81
N TYR A 204 11.70 4.84 22.64
CA TYR A 204 12.53 4.30 21.58
C TYR A 204 11.96 4.64 20.19
N ALA A 205 10.67 4.38 19.96
CA ALA A 205 10.02 4.69 18.70
C ALA A 205 10.12 6.19 18.37
N ASN A 206 9.86 7.07 19.36
CA ASN A 206 10.05 8.51 19.22
C ASN A 206 11.50 8.91 18.91
N ALA A 207 12.47 8.29 19.57
CA ALA A 207 13.89 8.56 19.33
C ALA A 207 14.28 8.16 17.90
N CYS A 208 13.80 6.99 17.40
CA CYS A 208 13.99 6.57 16.03
C CYS A 208 13.37 7.57 15.03
N VAL A 209 12.12 7.98 15.26
CA VAL A 209 11.41 8.92 14.37
C VAL A 209 12.11 10.28 14.33
N ARG A 210 12.52 10.82 15.48
CA ARG A 210 13.11 12.16 15.60
C ARG A 210 14.60 12.24 15.27
N SER A 211 15.29 11.10 15.19
CA SER A 211 16.72 11.09 14.87
C SER A 211 16.96 11.46 13.39
N PRO A 212 17.59 12.59 13.07
CA PRO A 212 17.89 12.97 11.69
C PRO A 212 18.99 12.09 11.06
N GLY A 213 19.86 11.49 11.87
CA GLY A 213 20.92 10.60 11.42
C GLY A 213 20.45 9.16 11.18
N LEU A 214 19.22 8.81 11.54
CA LEU A 214 18.66 7.49 11.28
C LEU A 214 17.86 7.52 9.96
N VAL A 215 18.39 6.92 8.93
CA VAL A 215 17.67 6.71 7.66
C VAL A 215 16.68 5.59 7.89
N LYS A 216 15.38 5.92 7.81
CA LYS A 216 14.28 5.04 8.13
C LYS A 216 13.17 5.17 7.08
N ARG A 217 12.46 4.10 6.84
CA ARG A 217 11.30 4.08 5.92
C ARG A 217 9.99 3.82 6.67
N GLN A 218 10.10 3.21 7.87
CA GLN A 218 8.96 2.94 8.76
C GLN A 218 9.39 2.76 10.20
N VAL A 219 8.50 3.15 11.11
CA VAL A 219 8.51 2.81 12.54
C VAL A 219 7.07 2.60 12.97
N ALA A 220 6.73 1.41 13.45
CA ALA A 220 5.39 1.06 13.94
C ALA A 220 5.49 0.53 15.37
N LEU A 221 4.81 1.16 16.33
CA LEU A 221 4.71 0.72 17.72
C LEU A 221 3.42 -0.08 17.91
N LEU A 222 3.54 -1.27 18.45
CA LEU A 222 2.47 -2.21 18.75
C LEU A 222 2.46 -2.47 20.25
N ALA A 223 1.42 -1.98 20.91
CA ALA A 223 1.22 -2.25 22.34
C ALA A 223 0.76 -3.70 22.54
N THR A 224 1.15 -4.31 23.67
CA THR A 224 0.56 -5.59 24.08
C THR A 224 -0.96 -5.41 24.27
N PRO A 225 -1.81 -6.39 23.90
CA PRO A 225 -1.47 -7.73 23.39
C PRO A 225 -1.37 -7.85 21.86
N ILE A 226 -1.29 -6.74 21.10
CA ILE A 226 -1.39 -6.76 19.63
C ILE A 226 -0.35 -7.70 19.00
N ALA A 227 0.90 -7.62 19.46
CA ALA A 227 1.96 -8.48 18.91
C ALA A 227 1.72 -9.97 19.21
N ASP A 228 1.01 -10.31 20.30
CA ASP A 228 0.74 -11.68 20.70
C ASP A 228 -0.17 -12.43 19.69
N TYR A 229 -0.89 -11.69 18.85
CA TYR A 229 -1.69 -12.25 17.76
C TYR A 229 -0.87 -12.67 16.52
N PHE A 230 0.42 -12.36 16.49
CA PHE A 230 1.30 -12.72 15.36
C PHE A 230 1.84 -14.14 15.50
N SER A 231 0.96 -15.13 15.35
CA SER A 231 1.25 -16.54 15.61
C SER A 231 2.55 -17.07 14.99
N HIS A 232 2.95 -16.54 13.82
CA HIS A 232 4.21 -16.93 13.17
C HIS A 232 5.47 -16.32 13.79
N LEU A 233 5.33 -15.41 14.75
CA LEU A 233 6.42 -14.72 15.43
C LEU A 233 6.50 -15.07 16.94
N ASN A 234 5.57 -15.86 17.46
CA ASN A 234 5.41 -16.12 18.90
C ASN A 234 6.60 -16.85 19.55
N ASP A 235 7.45 -17.51 18.77
CA ASP A 235 8.68 -18.14 19.24
C ASP A 235 9.88 -17.17 19.31
N ARG A 236 9.70 -15.93 18.87
CA ARG A 236 10.77 -14.92 18.75
C ARG A 236 10.84 -13.97 19.92
N TYR A 237 9.79 -13.86 20.73
CA TYR A 237 9.68 -12.97 21.89
C TYR A 237 8.67 -13.52 22.90
N ARG A 238 8.67 -12.95 24.13
CA ARG A 238 7.73 -13.36 25.18
C ARG A 238 6.36 -12.71 24.97
N ALA A 239 5.28 -13.46 25.22
CA ALA A 239 3.95 -12.91 25.28
C ALA A 239 3.87 -11.77 26.31
N GLY A 240 3.08 -10.75 25.99
CA GLY A 240 2.90 -9.57 26.83
C GLY A 240 3.95 -8.47 26.62
N GLN A 241 4.92 -8.64 25.72
CA GLN A 241 5.87 -7.58 25.37
C GLN A 241 5.26 -6.59 24.38
N HIS A 242 5.69 -5.33 24.46
CA HIS A 242 5.43 -4.33 23.44
C HIS A 242 6.45 -4.48 22.31
N ALA A 243 6.05 -4.22 21.07
CA ALA A 243 6.89 -4.39 19.92
C ALA A 243 7.02 -3.11 19.09
N VAL A 244 8.22 -2.88 18.56
CA VAL A 244 8.46 -1.84 17.55
C VAL A 244 8.98 -2.51 16.28
N ILE A 245 8.19 -2.46 15.21
CA ILE A 245 8.60 -2.90 13.88
C ILE A 245 9.18 -1.68 13.15
N SER A 246 10.41 -1.80 12.67
CA SER A 246 11.05 -0.74 11.91
C SER A 246 11.69 -1.23 10.62
N LEU A 247 11.76 -0.34 9.64
CA LEU A 247 12.48 -0.51 8.39
C LEU A 247 13.51 0.62 8.32
N ILE A 248 14.77 0.27 8.52
CA ILE A 248 15.90 1.20 8.58
C ILE A 248 16.93 0.87 7.52
N ALA A 249 17.68 1.86 7.05
CA ALA A 249 18.79 1.63 6.16
C ALA A 249 19.95 0.91 6.88
N GLU A 250 20.63 0.01 6.17
CA GLU A 250 21.71 -0.80 6.74
C GLU A 250 22.80 0.07 7.39
N GLU A 251 23.16 1.19 6.78
CA GLU A 251 24.14 2.15 7.32
C GLU A 251 23.70 2.80 8.64
N SER A 252 22.43 2.74 8.98
CA SER A 252 21.86 3.31 10.21
C SER A 252 21.76 2.31 11.37
N GLU A 253 22.13 1.04 11.18
CA GLU A 253 21.95 -0.01 12.19
C GLU A 253 22.67 0.29 13.50
N GLY A 254 23.90 0.79 13.45
CA GLY A 254 24.68 1.11 14.65
C GLY A 254 24.01 2.15 15.55
N LEU A 255 23.42 3.19 14.93
CA LEU A 255 22.65 4.20 15.66
C LEU A 255 21.37 3.61 16.24
N CYS A 256 20.65 2.80 15.47
CA CYS A 256 19.44 2.12 15.92
C CYS A 256 19.72 1.21 17.14
N ALA A 257 20.79 0.41 17.09
CA ALA A 257 21.20 -0.45 18.20
C ALA A 257 21.55 0.35 19.47
N SER A 258 22.22 1.50 19.32
CA SER A 258 22.54 2.39 20.42
C SER A 258 21.30 2.98 21.08
N LEU A 259 20.28 3.37 20.27
CA LEU A 259 19.00 3.84 20.77
C LEU A 259 18.25 2.71 21.50
N LEU A 260 18.25 1.49 20.93
CA LEU A 260 17.59 0.32 21.53
C LEU A 260 18.14 0.04 22.94
N THR A 261 19.48 -0.01 23.10
CA THR A 261 20.13 -0.21 24.39
C THR A 261 19.78 0.89 25.39
N ARG A 262 19.77 2.16 24.95
CA ARG A 262 19.40 3.31 25.80
C ARG A 262 17.99 3.20 26.36
N HIS A 263 17.07 2.63 25.61
CA HIS A 263 15.67 2.46 25.98
C HIS A 263 15.33 1.04 26.47
N ARG A 264 16.32 0.27 26.91
CA ARG A 264 16.18 -1.05 27.55
C ARG A 264 15.41 -2.08 26.71
N GLY A 265 15.45 -1.92 25.40
CA GLY A 265 14.86 -2.88 24.47
C GLY A 265 15.83 -4.00 24.08
N SER A 266 15.28 -5.06 23.51
CA SER A 266 16.05 -6.15 22.90
C SER A 266 15.59 -6.41 21.47
N ASN A 267 16.55 -6.79 20.59
CA ASN A 267 16.21 -7.15 19.21
C ASN A 267 15.77 -8.61 19.13
N ALA A 268 14.54 -8.83 18.71
CA ALA A 268 13.98 -10.16 18.52
C ALA A 268 14.21 -10.69 17.09
N ILE A 269 14.09 -9.81 16.08
CA ILE A 269 14.29 -10.17 14.67
C ILE A 269 15.08 -9.07 13.98
N ARG A 270 16.08 -9.50 13.19
CA ARG A 270 16.81 -8.67 12.23
C ARG A 270 16.94 -9.44 10.92
N GLN A 271 16.50 -8.85 9.82
CA GLN A 271 16.59 -9.49 8.52
C GLN A 271 16.73 -8.46 7.38
N ALA A 272 17.43 -8.84 6.31
CA ALA A 272 17.47 -8.03 5.11
C ALA A 272 16.09 -8.03 4.44
N SER A 273 15.57 -6.84 4.11
CA SER A 273 14.21 -6.70 3.59
C SER A 273 14.03 -7.41 2.24
N ASP A 274 15.02 -7.39 1.38
CA ASP A 274 14.96 -8.04 0.07
C ASP A 274 14.88 -9.57 0.19
N GLU A 275 15.61 -10.17 1.14
CA GLU A 275 15.52 -11.60 1.44
C GLU A 275 14.18 -11.98 2.08
N ALA A 276 13.71 -11.18 3.02
CA ALA A 276 12.43 -11.38 3.68
C ALA A 276 11.26 -11.36 2.71
N ARG A 277 11.30 -10.44 1.74
CA ARG A 277 10.30 -10.33 0.68
C ARG A 277 10.21 -11.59 -0.18
N THR A 278 11.34 -12.20 -0.53
CA THR A 278 11.35 -13.42 -1.36
C THR A 278 10.83 -14.65 -0.63
N ARG A 279 10.95 -14.69 0.71
CA ARG A 279 10.56 -15.82 1.56
C ARG A 279 9.16 -15.69 2.18
N ASN A 280 8.36 -14.70 1.81
CA ASN A 280 7.07 -14.39 2.44
C ASN A 280 7.15 -14.15 3.96
N GLY A 281 8.29 -13.62 4.44
CA GLY A 281 8.56 -13.40 5.85
C GLY A 281 8.77 -11.94 6.24
N SER A 282 8.32 -10.99 5.42
CA SER A 282 8.49 -9.57 5.70
C SER A 282 7.70 -9.12 6.93
N LEU A 283 8.37 -8.40 7.84
CA LEU A 283 7.73 -7.78 9.01
C LEU A 283 6.73 -6.70 8.62
N MET A 284 6.83 -6.17 7.40
CA MET A 284 5.89 -5.17 6.89
C MET A 284 4.47 -5.71 6.74
N GLU A 285 4.30 -7.03 6.68
CA GLU A 285 2.99 -7.69 6.63
C GLU A 285 2.25 -7.70 7.96
N TYR A 286 2.91 -7.29 9.06
CA TYR A 286 2.29 -7.15 10.39
C TYR A 286 1.91 -5.71 10.71
N CYS A 287 2.01 -4.79 9.74
CA CYS A 287 1.74 -3.38 9.92
C CYS A 287 0.40 -2.97 9.30
N TRP A 288 -0.16 -1.84 9.77
CA TRP A 288 -1.44 -1.27 9.32
C TRP A 288 -2.61 -2.27 9.39
N ASN A 289 -3.42 -2.34 8.36
CA ASN A 289 -4.61 -3.21 8.31
C ASN A 289 -4.28 -4.71 8.46
N HIS A 290 -3.09 -5.14 8.10
CA HIS A 290 -2.68 -6.54 8.30
C HIS A 290 -2.59 -6.92 9.78
N THR A 291 -2.20 -6.01 10.67
CA THR A 291 -2.22 -6.20 12.12
C THR A 291 -3.59 -6.69 12.59
N THR A 292 -4.65 -6.02 12.15
CA THR A 292 -6.04 -6.37 12.47
C THR A 292 -6.43 -7.74 11.96
N LEU A 293 -6.04 -8.07 10.72
CA LEU A 293 -6.34 -9.38 10.12
C LEU A 293 -5.67 -10.52 10.89
N HIS A 294 -4.47 -10.33 11.40
CA HIS A 294 -3.82 -11.32 12.27
C HIS A 294 -4.56 -11.50 13.59
N ALA A 295 -4.98 -10.40 14.23
CA ALA A 295 -5.74 -10.44 15.47
C ALA A 295 -7.09 -11.16 15.29
N LEU A 296 -7.85 -10.83 14.25
CA LEU A 296 -9.16 -11.43 13.95
C LEU A 296 -9.09 -12.93 13.61
N LYS A 297 -7.95 -13.43 13.13
CA LYS A 297 -7.75 -14.87 12.90
C LYS A 297 -7.64 -15.66 14.20
N VAL A 298 -7.15 -15.03 15.26
CA VAL A 298 -6.98 -15.63 16.59
C VAL A 298 -8.21 -15.43 17.45
N ASP A 299 -8.80 -14.24 17.40
CA ASP A 299 -10.00 -13.87 18.16
C ASP A 299 -10.97 -13.07 17.27
N ASN A 300 -12.01 -13.76 16.79
CA ASN A 300 -13.03 -13.18 15.91
C ASN A 300 -14.07 -12.32 16.63
N THR A 301 -13.97 -12.20 17.96
CA THR A 301 -14.83 -11.30 18.76
C THR A 301 -14.29 -9.87 18.82
N LEU A 302 -13.04 -9.65 18.38
CA LEU A 302 -12.43 -8.34 18.36
C LEU A 302 -13.17 -7.40 17.41
N THR A 303 -13.39 -6.17 17.86
CA THR A 303 -13.94 -5.10 17.02
C THR A 303 -12.80 -4.21 16.53
N TYR A 304 -12.80 -3.95 15.23
CA TYR A 304 -11.85 -3.07 14.59
C TYR A 304 -12.48 -1.70 14.30
N LEU A 305 -11.84 -0.67 14.77
CA LEU A 305 -12.16 0.74 14.48
C LEU A 305 -10.94 1.40 13.86
N GLN A 306 -11.12 2.06 12.73
CA GLN A 306 -10.06 2.80 12.01
C GLN A 306 -10.43 4.28 11.90
#